data_e1bec0b91173d834052cbc9a4d85cb78
#
_entry.id   e1bec0b91173d834052cbc9a4d85cb78
#
_cell.length_a   1.000
_cell.length_b   1.000
_cell.length_c   1.000
_cell.angle_alpha   90.00
_cell.angle_beta   90.00
_cell.angle_gamma   90.00
#
_symmetry.space_group_name_H-M   'P 1'
#
loop_
_entity.id
_entity.type
_entity.pdbx_description
1 polymer ?
#
loop_
_entity_poly.entity_id
_entity_poly.type
_entity_poly.pdbx_seq_one_letter_code
_entity_poly.pdbx_strand_id
1 'polypeptide(L)'
;MDGLNRFMGCMFGGAVGDALGFVIECDDLKTIHKKYGPYGLRTVLKSAKNGNKSLISDDTQLALFTADGMLWADHDGLEPSDGLYRSYMRWYYTQTERIIHPEQEKWMKRQPHEVDCDYDIMGEEELFARRSPGKTCLTSLGSGKKLSRQEPMNHSCGS
;
A
#
# COMPACT_ATOMS: atom_id res chain seq x y z
N MET A 1 18.19 15.98 12.53
CA MET A 1 17.75 15.02 11.49
C MET A 1 16.64 15.72 10.71
N ASP A 2 16.85 15.91 9.43
CA ASP A 2 15.95 16.59 8.51
C ASP A 2 14.61 15.84 8.40
N GLY A 3 13.50 16.55 8.16
CA GLY A 3 12.15 15.97 8.03
C GLY A 3 12.08 14.94 6.92
N LEU A 4 12.74 15.17 5.79
CA LEU A 4 12.84 14.23 4.67
C LEU A 4 13.51 12.91 5.10
N ASN A 5 14.61 12.97 5.83
CA ASN A 5 15.31 11.76 6.30
C ASN A 5 14.45 10.95 7.28
N ARG A 6 13.61 11.60 8.09
CA ARG A 6 12.65 10.90 8.98
C ARG A 6 11.57 10.23 8.17
N PHE A 7 11.01 10.91 7.19
CA PHE A 7 9.97 10.36 6.30
C PHE A 7 10.52 9.15 5.53
N MET A 8 11.68 9.29 4.89
CA MET A 8 12.33 8.18 4.19
C MET A 8 12.61 7.01 5.13
N GLY A 9 13.14 7.27 6.32
CA GLY A 9 13.39 6.24 7.33
C GLY A 9 12.11 5.51 7.77
N CYS A 10 10.99 6.21 7.88
CA CYS A 10 9.69 5.63 8.17
C CYS A 10 9.22 4.70 7.05
N MET A 11 9.25 5.16 5.80
CA MET A 11 8.81 4.39 4.63
C MET A 11 9.68 3.15 4.41
N PHE A 12 11.02 3.29 4.42
CA PHE A 12 11.93 2.17 4.28
C PHE A 12 11.85 1.20 5.47
N GLY A 13 11.76 1.72 6.69
CA GLY A 13 11.61 0.90 7.89
C GLY A 13 10.31 0.08 7.86
N GLY A 14 9.21 0.69 7.45
CA GLY A 14 7.93 0.02 7.23
C GLY A 14 8.04 -1.09 6.19
N ALA A 15 8.60 -0.79 5.01
CA ALA A 15 8.77 -1.78 3.94
C ALA A 15 9.70 -2.95 4.33
N VAL A 16 10.77 -2.69 5.11
CA VAL A 16 11.63 -3.75 5.63
C VAL A 16 10.89 -4.61 6.67
N GLY A 17 10.12 -3.97 7.56
CA GLY A 17 9.29 -4.67 8.55
C GLY A 17 8.23 -5.54 7.88
N ASP A 18 7.54 -5.01 6.89
CA ASP A 18 6.57 -5.72 6.07
C ASP A 18 7.22 -6.90 5.34
N ALA A 19 8.34 -6.71 4.66
CA ALA A 19 9.06 -7.78 3.96
C ALA A 19 9.57 -8.90 4.90
N LEU A 20 9.79 -8.60 6.18
CA LEU A 20 10.08 -9.60 7.20
C LEU A 20 8.82 -10.31 7.67
N GLY A 21 7.75 -9.56 7.93
CA GLY A 21 6.48 -10.07 8.44
C GLY A 21 5.74 -10.91 7.41
N PHE A 22 5.66 -10.46 6.18
CA PHE A 22 4.87 -11.05 5.11
C PHE A 22 5.21 -12.54 4.86
N VAL A 23 6.46 -12.94 4.96
CA VAL A 23 6.87 -14.34 4.71
C VAL A 23 6.52 -15.30 5.85
N ILE A 24 6.16 -14.78 7.01
CA ILE A 24 5.79 -15.57 8.20
C ILE A 24 4.37 -15.28 8.71
N GLU A 25 3.63 -14.40 8.04
CA GLU A 25 2.31 -13.93 8.46
C GLU A 25 1.31 -15.06 8.75
N CYS A 26 1.35 -16.12 7.94
CA CYS A 26 0.46 -17.29 8.11
C CYS A 26 1.07 -18.43 8.94
N ASP A 27 2.29 -18.28 9.44
CA ASP A 27 2.95 -19.29 10.26
C ASP A 27 2.62 -19.09 11.76
N ASP A 28 2.36 -20.16 12.49
CA ASP A 28 2.31 -20.11 13.94
C ASP A 28 3.71 -19.97 14.56
N LEU A 29 3.78 -19.54 15.81
CA LEU A 29 5.05 -19.31 16.51
C LEU A 29 5.96 -20.55 16.54
N LYS A 30 5.36 -21.76 16.66
CA LYS A 30 6.08 -23.02 16.67
C LYS A 30 6.74 -23.29 15.31
N THR A 31 6.04 -23.02 14.24
CA THR A 31 6.54 -23.13 12.87
C THR A 31 7.65 -22.12 12.60
N ILE A 32 7.47 -20.87 13.03
CA ILE A 32 8.49 -19.82 12.93
C ILE A 32 9.77 -20.25 13.65
N HIS A 33 9.66 -20.69 14.91
CA HIS A 33 10.83 -21.13 15.68
C HIS A 33 11.52 -22.37 15.06
N LYS A 34 10.74 -23.28 14.48
CA LYS A 34 11.27 -24.47 13.78
C LYS A 34 12.05 -24.08 12.53
N LYS A 35 11.57 -23.08 11.75
CA LYS A 35 12.18 -22.65 10.49
C LYS A 35 13.39 -21.74 10.70
N TYR A 36 13.31 -20.82 11.68
CA TYR A 36 14.22 -19.69 11.81
C TYR A 36 14.92 -19.63 13.18
N GLY A 37 14.70 -20.63 14.06
CA GLY A 37 15.30 -20.67 15.40
C GLY A 37 14.51 -19.88 16.45
N PRO A 38 14.99 -19.87 17.72
CA PRO A 38 14.24 -19.31 18.85
C PRO A 38 14.02 -17.80 18.79
N TYR A 39 14.78 -17.09 17.95
CA TYR A 39 14.66 -15.64 17.76
C TYR A 39 13.83 -15.25 16.54
N GLY A 40 13.25 -16.23 15.82
CA GLY A 40 12.45 -15.99 14.63
C GLY A 40 13.25 -15.48 13.41
N LEU A 41 12.53 -14.98 12.43
CA LEU A 41 13.14 -14.42 11.21
C LEU A 41 13.80 -13.06 11.51
N ARG A 42 15.07 -12.92 11.20
CA ARG A 42 15.89 -11.72 11.50
C ARG A 42 16.49 -11.05 10.27
N THR A 43 16.31 -11.64 9.10
CA THR A 43 16.84 -11.13 7.83
C THR A 43 15.78 -11.28 6.75
N VAL A 44 15.68 -10.29 5.87
CA VAL A 44 14.77 -10.35 4.72
C VAL A 44 15.15 -11.51 3.82
N LEU A 45 14.13 -12.28 3.41
CA LEU A 45 14.33 -13.42 2.51
C LEU A 45 14.19 -12.97 1.06
N LYS A 46 15.13 -13.36 0.24
CA LYS A 46 15.09 -13.13 -1.19
C LYS A 46 14.45 -14.32 -1.89
N SER A 47 13.56 -14.06 -2.83
CA SER A 47 12.94 -15.10 -3.64
C SER A 47 13.60 -15.18 -5.02
N ALA A 48 14.12 -16.36 -5.36
CA ALA A 48 14.66 -16.61 -6.70
C ALA A 48 13.59 -16.45 -7.80
N LYS A 49 12.32 -16.74 -7.47
CA LYS A 49 11.18 -16.57 -8.39
C LYS A 49 10.90 -15.10 -8.73
N ASN A 50 11.37 -14.17 -7.90
CA ASN A 50 11.16 -12.73 -8.05
C ASN A 50 12.49 -11.98 -8.26
N GLY A 51 13.40 -12.54 -9.05
CA GLY A 51 14.65 -11.88 -9.38
C GLY A 51 15.57 -11.60 -8.19
N ASN A 52 15.56 -12.47 -7.17
CA ASN A 52 16.32 -12.29 -5.92
C ASN A 52 15.91 -11.05 -5.09
N LYS A 53 14.71 -10.54 -5.26
CA LYS A 53 14.14 -9.47 -4.45
C LYS A 53 13.37 -10.05 -3.26
N SER A 54 13.31 -9.31 -2.16
CA SER A 54 12.36 -9.54 -1.07
C SER A 54 10.98 -9.01 -1.47
N LEU A 55 9.93 -9.68 -1.03
CA LEU A 55 8.55 -9.25 -1.31
C LEU A 55 8.04 -8.37 -0.18
N ILE A 56 7.33 -7.35 -0.56
CA ILE A 56 6.47 -6.54 0.31
C ILE A 56 5.02 -7.04 0.16
N SER A 57 4.17 -6.75 1.14
CA SER A 57 2.72 -7.00 1.07
C SER A 57 1.95 -5.79 0.52
N ASP A 58 0.63 -5.87 0.59
CA ASP A 58 -0.28 -4.74 0.32
C ASP A 58 -0.13 -3.62 1.35
N ASP A 59 0.37 -3.88 2.55
CA ASP A 59 0.62 -2.84 3.57
C ASP A 59 1.62 -1.80 3.07
N THR A 60 2.74 -2.22 2.49
CA THR A 60 3.70 -1.28 1.87
C THR A 60 3.11 -0.61 0.63
N GLN A 61 2.34 -1.34 -0.20
CA GLN A 61 1.65 -0.73 -1.33
C GLN A 61 0.71 0.39 -0.86
N LEU A 62 -0.15 0.12 0.12
CA LEU A 62 -1.07 1.10 0.69
C LEU A 62 -0.34 2.28 1.35
N ALA A 63 0.80 2.06 1.99
CA ALA A 63 1.62 3.15 2.53
C ALA A 63 2.11 4.10 1.43
N LEU A 64 2.53 3.58 0.26
CA LEU A 64 2.92 4.37 -0.90
C LEU A 64 1.74 5.17 -1.47
N PHE A 65 0.57 4.52 -1.65
CA PHE A 65 -0.64 5.20 -2.09
C PHE A 65 -1.18 6.19 -1.05
N THR A 66 -0.90 6.00 0.25
CA THR A 66 -1.18 7.00 1.27
C THR A 66 -0.32 8.24 1.07
N ALA A 67 0.98 8.08 0.86
CA ALA A 67 1.87 9.20 0.58
C ALA A 67 1.46 9.95 -0.70
N ASP A 68 1.17 9.22 -1.78
CA ASP A 68 0.65 9.77 -3.04
C ASP A 68 -0.63 10.60 -2.81
N GLY A 69 -1.60 10.06 -2.08
CA GLY A 69 -2.87 10.75 -1.80
C GLY A 69 -2.69 12.01 -0.95
N MET A 70 -1.74 12.03 -0.03
CA MET A 70 -1.42 13.22 0.76
C MET A 70 -0.75 14.30 -0.11
N LEU A 71 0.19 13.92 -0.99
CA LEU A 71 0.80 14.82 -1.96
C LEU A 71 -0.23 15.38 -2.93
N TRP A 72 -1.15 14.55 -3.40
CA TRP A 72 -2.24 14.99 -4.27
C TRP A 72 -3.15 16.01 -3.59
N ALA A 73 -3.54 15.74 -2.33
CA ALA A 73 -4.37 16.66 -1.58
C ALA A 73 -3.69 18.02 -1.36
N ASP A 74 -2.41 18.02 -0.99
CA ASP A 74 -1.63 19.24 -0.78
C ASP A 74 -1.49 20.05 -2.07
N HIS A 75 -1.12 19.39 -3.17
CA HIS A 75 -0.95 20.02 -4.48
C HIS A 75 -2.23 20.69 -5.00
N ASP A 76 -3.37 19.99 -4.93
CA ASP A 76 -4.65 20.45 -5.48
C ASP A 76 -5.48 21.27 -4.48
N GLY A 77 -4.99 21.48 -3.25
CA GLY A 77 -5.73 22.16 -2.18
C GLY A 77 -7.01 21.42 -1.75
N LEU A 78 -6.97 20.09 -1.75
CA LEU A 78 -8.07 19.24 -1.35
C LEU A 78 -8.03 18.91 0.14
N GLU A 79 -9.17 18.48 0.69
CA GLU A 79 -9.16 17.79 1.98
C GLU A 79 -8.33 16.51 1.88
N PRO A 80 -7.49 16.19 2.90
CA PRO A 80 -6.66 14.98 2.86
C PRO A 80 -7.43 13.70 2.53
N SER A 81 -8.65 13.57 3.03
CA SER A 81 -9.53 12.42 2.76
C SER A 81 -9.92 12.27 1.29
N ASP A 82 -9.94 13.37 0.51
CA ASP A 82 -10.25 13.33 -0.91
C ASP A 82 -9.05 12.85 -1.73
N GLY A 83 -7.85 13.35 -1.43
CA GLY A 83 -6.63 12.87 -2.04
C GLY A 83 -6.37 11.39 -1.74
N LEU A 84 -6.52 10.99 -0.48
CA LEU A 84 -6.41 9.59 -0.06
C LEU A 84 -7.40 8.69 -0.78
N TYR A 85 -8.68 9.10 -0.88
CA TYR A 85 -9.69 8.32 -1.59
C TYR A 85 -9.31 8.11 -3.06
N ARG A 86 -8.90 9.17 -3.77
CA ARG A 86 -8.46 9.07 -5.18
C ARG A 86 -7.28 8.12 -5.34
N SER A 87 -6.27 8.24 -4.49
CA SER A 87 -5.08 7.41 -4.53
C SER A 87 -5.40 5.94 -4.18
N TYR A 88 -6.25 5.69 -3.18
CA TYR A 88 -6.68 4.32 -2.86
C TYR A 88 -7.55 3.69 -3.95
N MET A 89 -8.32 4.48 -4.72
CA MET A 89 -9.02 3.96 -5.89
C MET A 89 -8.04 3.58 -7.02
N ARG A 90 -6.88 4.24 -7.12
CA ARG A 90 -5.77 3.82 -7.99
C ARG A 90 -5.20 2.48 -7.53
N TRP A 91 -4.90 2.35 -6.22
CA TRP A 91 -4.46 1.07 -5.66
C TRP A 91 -5.50 -0.04 -5.86
N TYR A 92 -6.77 0.24 -5.65
CA TYR A 92 -7.84 -0.73 -5.91
C TYR A 92 -7.81 -1.23 -7.36
N TYR A 93 -7.57 -0.33 -8.32
CA TYR A 93 -7.41 -0.71 -9.72
C TYR A 93 -6.19 -1.62 -9.92
N THR A 94 -5.06 -1.35 -9.31
CA THR A 94 -3.87 -2.23 -9.45
C THR A 94 -4.13 -3.66 -8.96
N GLN A 95 -5.06 -3.85 -8.03
CA GLN A 95 -5.39 -5.15 -7.44
C GLN A 95 -6.55 -5.88 -8.17
N THR A 96 -7.40 -5.16 -8.90
CA THR A 96 -8.66 -5.70 -9.43
C THR A 96 -8.90 -5.44 -10.91
N GLU A 97 -8.16 -4.51 -11.49
CA GLU A 97 -8.35 -3.97 -12.86
C GLU A 97 -9.77 -3.40 -13.09
N ARG A 98 -10.46 -3.00 -12.01
CA ARG A 98 -11.83 -2.49 -12.09
C ARG A 98 -11.88 -0.99 -11.91
N ILE A 99 -12.66 -0.35 -12.79
CA ILE A 99 -13.11 1.03 -12.65
C ILE A 99 -14.51 1.00 -12.02
N ILE A 100 -14.67 1.67 -10.89
CA ILE A 100 -15.94 1.68 -10.13
C ILE A 100 -16.83 2.84 -10.56
N HIS A 101 -16.21 3.98 -10.89
CA HIS A 101 -16.96 5.15 -11.39
C HIS A 101 -16.13 5.91 -12.44
N PRO A 102 -16.80 6.70 -13.32
CA PRO A 102 -16.15 7.32 -14.49
C PRO A 102 -14.99 8.27 -14.16
N GLU A 103 -15.03 8.94 -13.02
CA GLU A 103 -13.95 9.84 -12.62
C GLU A 103 -12.63 9.11 -12.34
N GLN A 104 -12.71 7.86 -11.91
CA GLN A 104 -11.54 7.04 -11.63
C GLN A 104 -10.64 6.88 -12.87
N GLU A 105 -11.19 6.84 -14.08
CA GLU A 105 -10.39 6.77 -15.31
C GLU A 105 -9.43 7.95 -15.45
N LYS A 106 -9.84 9.14 -15.00
CA LYS A 106 -8.99 10.33 -15.02
C LYS A 106 -7.84 10.21 -14.02
N TRP A 107 -8.10 9.55 -12.89
CA TRP A 107 -7.11 9.35 -11.84
C TRP A 107 -6.05 8.31 -12.21
N MET A 108 -6.30 7.43 -13.19
CA MET A 108 -5.32 6.43 -13.64
C MET A 108 -4.15 7.02 -14.44
N LYS A 109 -4.31 8.25 -14.94
CA LYS A 109 -3.24 8.95 -15.64
C LYS A 109 -2.27 9.58 -14.63
N ARG A 110 -1.02 9.79 -15.06
CA ARG A 110 -0.05 10.56 -14.28
C ARG A 110 -0.63 11.93 -13.93
N GLN A 111 -0.68 12.27 -12.66
CA GLN A 111 -1.30 13.50 -12.16
C GLN A 111 -0.28 14.64 -12.04
N PRO A 112 -0.73 15.92 -11.97
CA PRO A 112 0.19 17.07 -11.87
C PRO A 112 1.16 16.99 -10.70
N HIS A 113 0.72 16.59 -9.51
CA HIS A 113 1.59 16.43 -8.35
C HIS A 113 2.70 15.38 -8.55
N GLU A 114 2.43 14.33 -9.34
CA GLU A 114 3.44 13.32 -9.69
C GLU A 114 4.46 13.90 -10.68
N VAL A 115 4.01 14.76 -11.59
CA VAL A 115 4.90 15.45 -12.53
C VAL A 115 5.84 16.41 -11.78
N ASP A 116 5.29 17.20 -10.85
CA ASP A 116 6.04 18.18 -10.08
C ASP A 116 7.03 17.52 -9.09
N CYS A 117 6.70 16.34 -8.59
CA CYS A 117 7.58 15.56 -7.69
C CYS A 117 8.41 14.49 -8.42
N ASP A 118 8.35 14.44 -9.74
CA ASP A 118 9.11 13.53 -10.63
C ASP A 118 8.95 12.03 -10.29
N TYR A 119 7.70 11.58 -10.18
CA TYR A 119 7.38 10.16 -10.05
C TYR A 119 6.13 9.78 -10.87
N ASP A 120 5.88 8.48 -11.01
CA ASP A 120 4.69 7.91 -11.66
C ASP A 120 4.30 6.62 -10.92
N ILE A 121 3.43 6.73 -9.93
CA ILE A 121 3.06 5.58 -9.10
C ILE A 121 2.32 4.50 -9.92
N MET A 122 1.57 4.90 -10.95
CA MET A 122 0.85 3.96 -11.81
C MET A 122 1.74 3.34 -12.89
N GLY A 123 2.94 3.88 -13.12
CA GLY A 123 3.97 3.30 -13.99
C GLY A 123 4.79 2.19 -13.32
N GLU A 124 4.68 2.02 -11.98
CA GLU A 124 5.44 1.03 -11.22
C GLU A 124 4.79 -0.36 -11.28
N GLU A 125 5.28 -1.23 -12.16
CA GLU A 125 4.74 -2.59 -12.40
C GLU A 125 4.65 -3.43 -11.11
N GLU A 126 5.57 -3.28 -10.17
CA GLU A 126 5.59 -4.01 -8.89
C GLU A 126 4.34 -3.72 -8.03
N LEU A 127 3.70 -2.56 -8.22
CA LEU A 127 2.48 -2.18 -7.49
C LEU A 127 1.22 -2.87 -8.04
N PHE A 128 1.28 -3.45 -9.25
CA PHE A 128 0.21 -4.27 -9.82
C PHE A 128 0.27 -5.73 -9.34
N ALA A 129 1.36 -6.12 -8.71
CA ALA A 129 1.44 -7.46 -8.14
C ALA A 129 0.47 -7.60 -6.97
N ARG A 130 -0.35 -8.66 -7.01
CA ARG A 130 -1.28 -8.97 -5.93
C ARG A 130 -0.53 -9.56 -4.73
N ARG A 131 -0.43 -8.80 -3.65
CA ARG A 131 0.39 -9.08 -2.46
C ARG A 131 -0.47 -9.30 -1.22
N SER A 132 -1.40 -10.25 -1.27
CA SER A 132 -2.33 -10.58 -0.18
C SER A 132 -3.27 -9.43 0.24
N PRO A 133 -3.85 -8.65 -0.70
CA PRO A 133 -4.65 -7.48 -0.34
C PRO A 133 -5.80 -7.84 0.59
N GLY A 134 -5.93 -7.04 1.66
CA GLY A 134 -6.96 -7.22 2.69
C GLY A 134 -8.37 -7.23 2.10
N LYS A 135 -9.16 -8.26 2.42
CA LYS A 135 -10.54 -8.39 1.93
C LYS A 135 -11.40 -7.17 2.32
N THR A 136 -11.20 -6.65 3.53
CA THR A 136 -11.90 -5.47 4.03
C THR A 136 -11.60 -4.23 3.18
N CYS A 137 -10.32 -3.98 2.86
CA CYS A 137 -9.89 -2.87 2.02
C CYS A 137 -10.51 -2.97 0.62
N LEU A 138 -10.41 -4.14 -0.03
CA LEU A 138 -10.99 -4.36 -1.35
C LEU A 138 -12.51 -4.20 -1.37
N THR A 139 -13.22 -4.69 -0.33
CA THR A 139 -14.67 -4.58 -0.25
C THR A 139 -15.09 -3.13 -0.03
N SER A 140 -14.40 -2.39 0.83
CA SER A 140 -14.71 -0.98 1.12
C SER A 140 -14.51 -0.11 -0.11
N LEU A 141 -13.35 -0.20 -0.77
CA LEU A 141 -13.07 0.56 -1.99
C LEU A 141 -13.96 0.13 -3.16
N GLY A 142 -14.22 -1.17 -3.29
CA GLY A 142 -15.12 -1.73 -4.31
C GLY A 142 -16.58 -1.28 -4.19
N SER A 143 -16.99 -0.71 -3.05
CA SER A 143 -18.30 -0.07 -2.91
C SER A 143 -18.42 1.25 -3.68
N GLY A 144 -17.29 1.85 -4.08
CA GLY A 144 -17.25 3.16 -4.73
C GLY A 144 -17.66 4.34 -3.82
N LYS A 145 -17.84 4.09 -2.52
CA LYS A 145 -18.25 5.13 -1.57
C LYS A 145 -17.04 5.67 -0.84
N LYS A 146 -16.96 7.00 -0.73
CA LYS A 146 -16.04 7.65 0.20
C LYS A 146 -16.61 7.47 1.61
N LEU A 147 -16.05 6.53 2.34
CA LEU A 147 -16.48 6.20 3.69
C LEU A 147 -15.76 7.07 4.72
N SER A 148 -16.32 7.20 5.90
CA SER A 148 -15.76 7.96 6.99
C SER A 148 -15.85 7.19 8.31
N ARG A 149 -15.21 7.71 9.35
CA ARG A 149 -15.33 7.15 10.71
C ARG A 149 -16.77 7.18 11.22
N GLN A 150 -17.56 8.16 10.79
CA GLN A 150 -18.96 8.31 11.18
C GLN A 150 -19.86 7.33 10.44
N GLU A 151 -19.48 6.97 9.22
CA GLU A 151 -20.23 6.04 8.35
C GLU A 151 -19.31 4.93 7.85
N PRO A 152 -18.85 4.03 8.75
CA PRO A 152 -17.98 2.93 8.36
C PRO A 152 -18.77 1.86 7.60
N MET A 153 -18.16 1.24 6.60
CA MET A 153 -18.78 0.13 5.87
C MET A 153 -18.88 -1.16 6.70
N ASN A 154 -17.97 -1.33 7.64
CA ASN A 154 -17.91 -2.48 8.53
C ASN A 154 -17.27 -2.10 9.87
N HIS A 155 -17.31 -3.01 10.82
CA HIS A 155 -16.69 -2.87 12.13
C HIS A 155 -15.47 -3.79 12.30
N SER A 156 -14.79 -4.11 11.20
CA SER A 156 -13.56 -4.90 11.23
C SER A 156 -12.46 -4.17 12.01
N CYS A 157 -11.69 -4.91 12.81
CA CYS A 157 -10.61 -4.35 13.63
C CYS A 157 -9.32 -4.11 12.84
N GLY A 158 -9.32 -4.27 11.54
CA GLY A 158 -8.15 -4.01 10.75
C GLY A 158 -7.99 -4.92 9.54
N SER A 159 -7.07 -4.52 8.75
CA SER A 159 -6.52 -4.93 7.45
C SER A 159 -7.41 -5.68 6.51
#